data_df1e7c06a95810d43e7170c80987a806
#
_entry.id   df1e7c06a95810d43e7170c80987a806
#
_cell.length_a   1.000
_cell.length_b   1.000
_cell.length_c   1.000
_cell.angle_alpha   90.00
_cell.angle_beta   90.00
_cell.angle_gamma   90.00
#
_symmetry.space_group_name_H-M   'P 1'
#
loop_
_entity.id
_entity.type
_entity.pdbx_description
1 polymer ?
#
loop_
_entity_poly.entity_id
_entity_poly.type
_entity_poly.pdbx_seq_one_letter_code
_entity_poly.pdbx_strand_id
1 'polypeptide(L)'
;MMNFIKKAKRKAKFIVTGDKKYTLMSALPLLISLALVLIVSGYNGYTQSAYIFKGAIPTNTFKLEALTNLLTLLSVVATIYFNYKMISKMHNKDCKADFKENMVKYIVKLVLFGIALFIVETAIGIIVTLPTIPFYFLGDASAIITLLFTTFILTIIYVVIGLFLAQVDLILLYSAMGLISLDKLSVRESVKLSRELMRRHKREIILLHITFIPLALLCLVTLGIGAIYVLPFYLVTRIVYFEKLLKTYNDSKKI
;
A
#
# COMPACT_ATOMS: atom_id res chain seq x y z
N MET A 1 17.07 15.27 9.12
CA MET A 1 16.31 14.07 8.67
C MET A 1 15.15 13.73 9.60
N MET A 2 15.37 13.42 10.87
CA MET A 2 14.31 13.13 11.85
C MET A 2 13.29 14.27 12.05
N ASN A 3 13.72 15.53 11.91
CA ASN A 3 12.83 16.69 11.95
C ASN A 3 11.75 16.72 10.84
N PHE A 4 12.04 16.14 9.67
CA PHE A 4 11.11 16.11 8.54
C PHE A 4 9.92 15.18 8.84
N ILE A 5 10.20 13.97 9.32
CA ILE A 5 9.17 12.98 9.68
C ILE A 5 8.36 13.46 10.88
N LYS A 6 9.01 14.06 11.90
CA LYS A 6 8.32 14.64 13.06
C LYS A 6 7.36 15.75 12.65
N LYS A 7 7.75 16.64 11.72
CA LYS A 7 6.86 17.70 11.19
C LYS A 7 5.67 17.10 10.41
N ALA A 8 5.92 16.09 9.56
CA ALA A 8 4.84 15.41 8.84
C ALA A 8 3.83 14.75 9.80
N LYS A 9 4.32 14.02 10.82
CA LYS A 9 3.47 13.42 11.84
C LYS A 9 2.69 14.45 12.66
N ARG A 10 3.30 15.58 13.03
CA ARG A 10 2.59 16.66 13.75
C ARG A 10 1.46 17.25 12.90
N LYS A 11 1.72 17.56 11.62
CA LYS A 11 0.70 18.06 10.70
C LYS A 11 -0.41 17.02 10.51
N ALA A 12 -0.07 15.75 10.29
CA ALA A 12 -1.03 14.66 10.18
C ALA A 12 -1.88 14.50 11.45
N LYS A 13 -1.26 14.53 12.63
CA LYS A 13 -1.97 14.50 13.90
C LYS A 13 -2.97 15.63 13.99
N PHE A 14 -2.57 16.86 13.68
CA PHE A 14 -3.46 18.03 13.69
C PHE A 14 -4.66 17.85 12.74
N ILE A 15 -4.44 17.34 11.52
CA ILE A 15 -5.50 17.07 10.54
C ILE A 15 -6.48 16.01 11.06
N VAL A 16 -5.95 14.89 11.58
CA VAL A 16 -6.76 13.77 12.07
C VAL A 16 -7.54 14.14 13.33
N THR A 17 -6.92 14.89 14.25
CA THR A 17 -7.56 15.27 15.53
C THR A 17 -8.41 16.52 15.44
N GLY A 18 -8.14 17.42 14.49
CA GLY A 18 -8.88 18.68 14.31
C GLY A 18 -10.33 18.45 13.86
N ASP A 19 -10.57 17.37 13.10
CA ASP A 19 -11.92 16.97 12.72
C ASP A 19 -12.04 15.46 12.75
N LYS A 20 -12.13 14.93 13.96
CA LYS A 20 -12.21 13.49 14.22
C LYS A 20 -13.39 12.82 13.52
N LYS A 21 -14.56 13.48 13.53
CA LYS A 21 -15.79 12.95 12.93
C LYS A 21 -15.64 12.76 11.42
N TYR A 22 -15.14 13.78 10.72
CA TYR A 22 -14.92 13.71 9.28
C TYR A 22 -13.87 12.66 8.92
N THR A 23 -12.75 12.60 9.64
CA THR A 23 -11.67 11.64 9.41
C THR A 23 -12.16 10.22 9.64
N LEU A 24 -12.90 9.98 10.72
CA LEU A 24 -13.45 8.66 11.04
C LEU A 24 -14.49 8.23 10.00
N MET A 25 -15.44 9.10 9.64
CA MET A 25 -16.45 8.80 8.62
C MET A 25 -15.81 8.50 7.25
N SER A 26 -14.76 9.23 6.89
CA SER A 26 -14.03 8.98 5.64
C SER A 26 -13.24 7.67 5.68
N ALA A 27 -12.77 7.24 6.86
CA ALA A 27 -12.03 5.99 7.05
C ALA A 27 -12.94 4.76 7.23
N LEU A 28 -14.21 4.95 7.54
CA LEU A 28 -15.14 3.86 7.86
C LEU A 28 -15.22 2.78 6.75
N PRO A 29 -15.37 3.11 5.45
CA PRO A 29 -15.40 2.10 4.39
C PRO A 29 -14.11 1.27 4.34
N LEU A 30 -12.96 1.92 4.57
CA LEU A 30 -11.66 1.26 4.59
C LEU A 30 -11.54 0.30 5.79
N LEU A 31 -11.96 0.74 6.98
CA LEU A 31 -11.90 -0.08 8.19
C LEU A 31 -12.81 -1.30 8.08
N ILE A 32 -14.03 -1.12 7.55
CA ILE A 32 -14.97 -2.23 7.33
C ILE A 32 -14.40 -3.23 6.31
N SER A 33 -13.89 -2.75 5.17
CA SER A 33 -13.35 -3.64 4.14
C SER A 33 -12.14 -4.42 4.64
N LEU A 34 -11.25 -3.81 5.39
CA LEU A 34 -10.10 -4.48 6.00
C LEU A 34 -10.51 -5.50 7.07
N ALA A 35 -11.49 -5.19 7.92
CA ALA A 35 -12.03 -6.13 8.89
C ALA A 35 -12.60 -7.38 8.20
N LEU A 36 -13.36 -7.18 7.12
CA LEU A 36 -13.91 -8.29 6.32
C LEU A 36 -12.80 -9.12 5.67
N VAL A 37 -11.77 -8.50 5.11
CA VAL A 37 -10.59 -9.21 4.56
C VAL A 37 -9.95 -10.08 5.63
N LEU A 38 -9.71 -9.53 6.82
CA LEU A 38 -9.08 -10.28 7.93
C LEU A 38 -9.93 -11.46 8.40
N ILE A 39 -11.25 -11.28 8.53
CA ILE A 39 -12.17 -12.35 8.93
C ILE A 39 -12.18 -13.47 7.89
N VAL A 40 -12.35 -13.14 6.61
CA VAL A 40 -12.44 -14.15 5.55
C VAL A 40 -11.09 -14.84 5.33
N SER A 41 -9.97 -14.10 5.36
CA SER A 41 -8.63 -14.67 5.24
C SER A 41 -8.29 -15.58 6.43
N GLY A 42 -8.66 -15.16 7.65
CA GLY A 42 -8.48 -15.97 8.86
C GLY A 42 -9.30 -17.26 8.80
N TYR A 43 -10.56 -17.20 8.36
CA TYR A 43 -11.39 -18.37 8.16
C TYR A 43 -10.83 -19.30 7.08
N ASN A 44 -10.35 -18.74 5.96
CA ASN A 44 -9.72 -19.52 4.89
C ASN A 44 -8.45 -20.23 5.40
N GLY A 45 -7.58 -19.53 6.13
CA GLY A 45 -6.39 -20.12 6.74
C GLY A 45 -6.72 -21.23 7.73
N TYR A 46 -7.76 -21.03 8.58
CA TYR A 46 -8.24 -22.06 9.50
C TYR A 46 -8.76 -23.31 8.77
N THR A 47 -9.57 -23.14 7.75
CA THR A 47 -10.12 -24.26 6.97
C THR A 47 -9.01 -25.03 6.25
N GLN A 48 -8.07 -24.36 5.60
CA GLN A 48 -6.93 -24.99 4.93
C GLN A 48 -6.09 -25.80 5.90
N SER A 49 -5.72 -25.25 7.06
CA SER A 49 -4.95 -25.97 8.07
C SER A 49 -5.70 -27.18 8.62
N ALA A 50 -7.00 -27.07 8.89
CA ALA A 50 -7.82 -28.18 9.36
C ALA A 50 -7.90 -29.34 8.34
N TYR A 51 -7.92 -29.03 7.04
CA TYR A 51 -7.88 -30.04 5.98
C TYR A 51 -6.50 -30.73 5.88
N ILE A 52 -5.41 -29.97 5.99
CA ILE A 52 -4.04 -30.53 6.00
C ILE A 52 -3.87 -31.52 7.15
N PHE A 53 -4.32 -31.16 8.36
CA PHE A 53 -4.26 -32.05 9.53
C PHE A 53 -5.10 -33.34 9.38
N LYS A 54 -6.17 -33.30 8.59
CA LYS A 54 -7.04 -34.45 8.32
C LYS A 54 -6.64 -35.25 7.09
N GLY A 55 -5.58 -34.86 6.37
CA GLY A 55 -5.16 -35.49 5.11
C GLY A 55 -6.18 -35.35 3.97
N ALA A 56 -7.09 -34.40 4.05
CA ALA A 56 -8.13 -34.17 3.05
C ALA A 56 -7.78 -33.00 2.11
N ILE A 57 -8.23 -33.09 0.85
CA ILE A 57 -8.07 -32.00 -0.12
C ILE A 57 -9.20 -30.98 0.09
N PRO A 58 -8.90 -29.69 0.30
CA PRO A 58 -9.94 -28.69 0.51
C PRO A 58 -10.76 -28.44 -0.75
N THR A 59 -12.07 -28.68 -0.69
CA THR A 59 -12.98 -28.56 -1.84
C THR A 59 -13.51 -27.14 -2.08
N ASN A 60 -13.41 -26.22 -1.10
CA ASN A 60 -14.01 -24.89 -1.16
C ASN A 60 -13.00 -23.72 -1.21
N THR A 61 -11.71 -24.01 -1.40
CA THR A 61 -10.64 -22.99 -1.40
C THR A 61 -10.86 -21.92 -2.47
N PHE A 62 -11.28 -22.31 -3.67
CA PHE A 62 -11.47 -21.37 -4.78
C PHE A 62 -12.52 -20.27 -4.48
N LYS A 63 -13.63 -20.64 -3.85
CA LYS A 63 -14.69 -19.65 -3.51
C LYS A 63 -14.21 -18.67 -2.43
N LEU A 64 -13.50 -19.16 -1.42
CA LEU A 64 -12.96 -18.33 -0.34
C LEU A 64 -11.82 -17.43 -0.83
N GLU A 65 -10.97 -17.92 -1.72
CA GLU A 65 -9.93 -17.11 -2.36
C GLU A 65 -10.53 -16.02 -3.25
N ALA A 66 -11.53 -16.35 -4.07
CA ALA A 66 -12.23 -15.37 -4.89
C ALA A 66 -12.90 -14.28 -4.03
N LEU A 67 -13.52 -14.66 -2.91
CA LEU A 67 -14.11 -13.71 -1.96
C LEU A 67 -13.04 -12.84 -1.31
N THR A 68 -11.92 -13.41 -0.88
CA THR A 68 -10.79 -12.66 -0.31
C THR A 68 -10.24 -11.64 -1.31
N ASN A 69 -10.07 -12.03 -2.57
CA ASN A 69 -9.60 -11.16 -3.64
C ASN A 69 -10.58 -10.01 -3.91
N LEU A 70 -11.88 -10.30 -3.93
CA LEU A 70 -12.92 -9.27 -4.08
C LEU A 70 -12.89 -8.26 -2.92
N LEU A 71 -12.82 -8.73 -1.69
CA LEU A 71 -12.74 -7.87 -0.51
C LEU A 71 -11.44 -7.05 -0.49
N THR A 72 -10.34 -7.61 -0.94
CA THR A 72 -9.06 -6.89 -1.09
C THR A 72 -9.20 -5.76 -2.11
N LEU A 73 -9.86 -6.02 -3.26
CA LEU A 73 -10.16 -4.98 -4.24
C LEU A 73 -11.02 -3.85 -3.64
N LEU A 74 -12.04 -4.20 -2.87
CA LEU A 74 -12.86 -3.21 -2.16
C LEU A 74 -12.05 -2.37 -1.18
N SER A 75 -11.07 -2.97 -0.49
CA SER A 75 -10.19 -2.24 0.44
C SER A 75 -9.27 -1.25 -0.29
N VAL A 76 -8.82 -1.59 -1.50
CA VAL A 76 -8.06 -0.66 -2.36
C VAL A 76 -8.93 0.53 -2.77
N VAL A 77 -10.17 0.28 -3.22
CA VAL A 77 -11.11 1.35 -3.59
C VAL A 77 -11.42 2.25 -2.39
N ALA A 78 -11.64 1.66 -1.22
CA ALA A 78 -11.87 2.42 0.02
C ALA A 78 -10.65 3.27 0.43
N THR A 79 -9.43 2.76 0.23
CA THR A 79 -8.18 3.51 0.46
C THR A 79 -8.09 4.71 -0.48
N ILE A 80 -8.39 4.54 -1.76
CA ILE A 80 -8.42 5.62 -2.75
C ILE A 80 -9.44 6.69 -2.36
N TYR A 81 -10.66 6.27 -1.98
CA TYR A 81 -11.70 7.17 -1.52
C TYR A 81 -11.27 7.98 -0.28
N PHE A 82 -10.65 7.32 0.69
CA PHE A 82 -10.11 7.99 1.89
C PHE A 82 -9.04 9.02 1.51
N ASN A 83 -8.05 8.62 0.71
CA ASN A 83 -6.98 9.51 0.27
C ASN A 83 -7.55 10.72 -0.49
N TYR A 84 -8.50 10.51 -1.43
CA TYR A 84 -9.19 11.57 -2.13
C TYR A 84 -9.85 12.57 -1.17
N LYS A 85 -10.62 12.07 -0.20
CA LYS A 85 -11.30 12.92 0.80
C LYS A 85 -10.32 13.75 1.64
N MET A 86 -9.21 13.14 2.07
CA MET A 86 -8.20 13.83 2.87
C MET A 86 -7.45 14.89 2.07
N ILE A 87 -7.07 14.59 0.83
CA ILE A 87 -6.40 15.55 -0.06
C ILE A 87 -7.31 16.73 -0.37
N SER A 88 -8.57 16.48 -0.75
CA SER A 88 -9.56 17.52 -1.02
C SER A 88 -9.73 18.47 0.18
N LYS A 89 -9.82 17.90 1.40
CA LYS A 89 -9.90 18.68 2.64
C LYS A 89 -8.64 19.51 2.89
N MET A 90 -7.45 18.94 2.65
CA MET A 90 -6.17 19.63 2.90
C MET A 90 -5.96 20.82 1.97
N HIS A 91 -6.48 20.75 0.75
CA HIS A 91 -6.35 21.81 -0.24
C HIS A 91 -7.50 22.82 -0.23
N ASN A 92 -8.52 22.63 0.60
CA ASN A 92 -9.75 23.45 0.60
C ASN A 92 -10.34 23.63 -0.82
N LYS A 93 -10.07 22.69 -1.73
CA LYS A 93 -10.50 22.73 -3.12
C LYS A 93 -11.53 21.62 -3.34
N ASP A 94 -12.67 22.00 -3.89
CA ASP A 94 -13.61 20.98 -4.37
C ASP A 94 -13.09 20.41 -5.70
N CYS A 95 -12.25 19.37 -5.59
CA CYS A 95 -11.68 18.66 -6.73
C CYS A 95 -12.69 17.66 -7.36
N LYS A 96 -13.98 17.75 -7.02
CA LYS A 96 -15.00 16.81 -7.45
C LYS A 96 -15.18 16.76 -8.96
N ALA A 97 -15.21 17.92 -9.60
CA ALA A 97 -15.40 18.02 -11.05
C ALA A 97 -14.21 17.39 -11.78
N ASP A 98 -12.99 17.84 -11.46
CA ASP A 98 -11.75 17.34 -12.06
C ASP A 98 -11.56 15.84 -11.82
N PHE A 99 -11.83 15.38 -10.59
CA PHE A 99 -11.71 13.95 -10.25
C PHE A 99 -12.76 13.10 -10.98
N LYS A 100 -14.01 13.54 -11.08
CA LYS A 100 -15.07 12.84 -11.79
C LYS A 100 -14.74 12.69 -13.28
N GLU A 101 -14.25 13.75 -13.91
CA GLU A 101 -13.84 13.74 -15.32
C GLU A 101 -12.66 12.79 -15.57
N ASN A 102 -11.68 12.80 -14.68
CA ASN A 102 -10.46 12.00 -14.83
C ASN A 102 -10.52 10.62 -14.15
N MET A 103 -11.62 10.29 -13.46
CA MET A 103 -11.73 9.06 -12.66
C MET A 103 -11.50 7.79 -13.49
N VAL A 104 -12.09 7.71 -14.66
CA VAL A 104 -11.93 6.54 -15.55
C VAL A 104 -10.47 6.40 -15.98
N LYS A 105 -9.85 7.51 -16.41
CA LYS A 105 -8.42 7.52 -16.79
C LYS A 105 -7.52 7.12 -15.62
N TYR A 106 -7.86 7.58 -14.42
CA TYR A 106 -7.14 7.22 -13.19
C TYR A 106 -7.24 5.72 -12.91
N ILE A 107 -8.46 5.15 -12.92
CA ILE A 107 -8.68 3.72 -12.67
C ILE A 107 -7.93 2.87 -13.71
N VAL A 108 -8.03 3.23 -15.00
CA VAL A 108 -7.30 2.52 -16.06
C VAL A 108 -5.79 2.56 -15.82
N LYS A 109 -5.23 3.71 -15.47
CA LYS A 109 -3.79 3.84 -15.17
C LYS A 109 -3.39 3.02 -13.94
N LEU A 110 -4.23 3.00 -12.90
CA LEU A 110 -3.98 2.21 -11.70
C LEU A 110 -4.01 0.70 -11.99
N VAL A 111 -4.98 0.24 -12.78
CA VAL A 111 -5.07 -1.16 -13.22
C VAL A 111 -3.86 -1.55 -14.07
N LEU A 112 -3.49 -0.72 -15.05
CA LEU A 112 -2.30 -0.96 -15.87
C LEU A 112 -1.02 -1.02 -15.02
N PHE A 113 -0.90 -0.16 -14.03
CA PHE A 113 0.20 -0.18 -13.08
C PHE A 113 0.21 -1.48 -12.25
N GLY A 114 -0.96 -1.91 -11.76
CA GLY A 114 -1.10 -3.18 -11.03
C GLY A 114 -0.73 -4.39 -11.89
N ILE A 115 -1.17 -4.44 -13.14
CA ILE A 115 -0.81 -5.51 -14.10
C ILE A 115 0.70 -5.52 -14.35
N ALA A 116 1.31 -4.34 -14.58
CA ALA A 116 2.75 -4.24 -14.80
C ALA A 116 3.55 -4.72 -13.57
N LEU A 117 3.11 -4.36 -12.36
CA LEU A 117 3.69 -4.86 -11.11
C LEU A 117 3.57 -6.38 -11.00
N PHE A 118 2.39 -6.92 -11.23
CA PHE A 118 2.15 -8.35 -11.17
C PHE A 118 3.05 -9.15 -12.12
N ILE A 119 3.24 -8.65 -13.35
CA ILE A 119 4.16 -9.27 -14.32
C ILE A 119 5.60 -9.24 -13.79
N VAL A 120 6.05 -8.10 -13.26
CA VAL A 120 7.40 -7.95 -12.70
C VAL A 120 7.60 -8.86 -11.48
N GLU A 121 6.64 -8.89 -10.55
CA GLU A 121 6.69 -9.72 -9.35
C GLU A 121 6.72 -11.22 -9.71
N THR A 122 5.89 -11.64 -10.66
CA THR A 122 5.86 -13.02 -11.16
C THR A 122 7.19 -13.40 -11.82
N ALA A 123 7.73 -12.54 -12.67
CA ALA A 123 9.02 -12.77 -13.31
C ALA A 123 10.16 -12.91 -12.30
N ILE A 124 10.21 -12.03 -11.30
CA ILE A 124 11.19 -12.11 -10.21
C ILE A 124 11.00 -13.39 -9.40
N GLY A 125 9.75 -13.74 -9.07
CA GLY A 125 9.42 -14.98 -8.39
C GLY A 125 9.99 -16.20 -9.14
N ILE A 126 9.74 -16.30 -10.43
CA ILE A 126 10.26 -17.40 -11.27
C ILE A 126 11.80 -17.41 -11.27
N ILE A 127 12.45 -16.26 -11.51
CA ILE A 127 13.90 -16.14 -11.57
C ILE A 127 14.57 -16.59 -10.25
N VAL A 128 13.96 -16.24 -9.11
CA VAL A 128 14.52 -16.57 -7.80
C VAL A 128 14.21 -18.02 -7.39
N THR A 129 13.01 -18.53 -7.71
CA THR A 129 12.59 -19.86 -7.27
C THR A 129 13.11 -20.99 -8.17
N LEU A 130 13.23 -20.76 -9.47
CA LEU A 130 13.63 -21.79 -10.44
C LEU A 130 14.98 -22.45 -10.11
N PRO A 131 16.06 -21.70 -9.75
CA PRO A 131 17.33 -22.31 -9.35
C PRO A 131 17.28 -23.06 -8.02
N THR A 132 16.26 -22.85 -7.20
CA THR A 132 16.13 -23.48 -5.89
C THR A 132 15.40 -24.82 -5.94
N ILE A 133 14.71 -25.13 -7.05
CA ILE A 133 13.94 -26.38 -7.22
C ILE A 133 14.76 -27.65 -6.93
N PRO A 134 16.00 -27.83 -7.43
CA PRO A 134 16.77 -29.05 -7.16
C PRO A 134 17.03 -29.30 -5.67
N PHE A 135 17.15 -28.23 -4.89
CA PHE A 135 17.44 -28.35 -3.45
C PHE A 135 16.26 -28.89 -2.64
N TYR A 136 15.02 -28.79 -3.14
CA TYR A 136 13.86 -29.40 -2.50
C TYR A 136 13.88 -30.94 -2.54
N PHE A 137 14.65 -31.52 -3.44
CA PHE A 137 14.76 -32.98 -3.59
C PHE A 137 15.92 -33.58 -2.78
N LEU A 138 16.74 -32.79 -2.09
CA LEU A 138 17.90 -33.23 -1.32
C LEU A 138 17.56 -33.65 0.12
N GLY A 139 16.28 -33.63 0.52
CA GLY A 139 15.78 -34.02 1.84
C GLY A 139 15.10 -32.86 2.59
N ASP A 140 14.36 -33.21 3.65
CA ASP A 140 13.47 -32.28 4.35
C ASP A 140 14.19 -31.06 4.94
N ALA A 141 15.37 -31.28 5.54
CA ALA A 141 16.15 -30.17 6.12
C ALA A 141 16.62 -29.17 5.06
N SER A 142 17.07 -29.65 3.89
CA SER A 142 17.50 -28.79 2.78
C SER A 142 16.32 -28.04 2.17
N ALA A 143 15.16 -28.66 2.07
CA ALA A 143 13.93 -28.05 1.58
C ALA A 143 13.50 -26.89 2.49
N ILE A 144 13.51 -27.06 3.80
CA ILE A 144 13.15 -26.02 4.77
C ILE A 144 14.13 -24.83 4.68
N ILE A 145 15.42 -25.08 4.67
CA ILE A 145 16.46 -24.04 4.58
C ILE A 145 16.30 -23.28 3.26
N THR A 146 16.09 -23.97 2.16
CA THR A 146 15.89 -23.36 0.84
C THR A 146 14.63 -22.49 0.79
N LEU A 147 13.53 -22.95 1.38
CA LEU A 147 12.29 -22.18 1.48
C LEU A 147 12.50 -20.89 2.27
N LEU A 148 13.12 -20.95 3.45
CA LEU A 148 13.38 -19.77 4.28
C LEU A 148 14.30 -18.78 3.55
N PHE A 149 15.36 -19.25 2.91
CA PHE A 149 16.30 -18.41 2.18
C PHE A 149 15.65 -17.73 0.97
N THR A 150 14.89 -18.48 0.18
CA THR A 150 14.15 -17.96 -0.99
C THR A 150 13.13 -16.91 -0.57
N THR A 151 12.35 -17.19 0.48
CA THR A 151 11.36 -16.25 1.02
C THR A 151 12.03 -14.97 1.53
N PHE A 152 13.17 -15.09 2.19
CA PHE A 152 13.93 -13.94 2.69
C PHE A 152 14.44 -13.05 1.54
N ILE A 153 15.02 -13.64 0.49
CA ILE A 153 15.48 -12.91 -0.70
C ILE A 153 14.32 -12.20 -1.40
N LEU A 154 13.21 -12.90 -1.65
CA LEU A 154 12.03 -12.33 -2.28
C LEU A 154 11.47 -11.16 -1.46
N THR A 155 11.41 -11.31 -0.14
CA THR A 155 10.95 -10.23 0.75
C THR A 155 11.83 -8.99 0.61
N ILE A 156 13.16 -9.13 0.58
CA ILE A 156 14.08 -8.00 0.39
C ILE A 156 13.83 -7.32 -0.96
N ILE A 157 13.72 -8.09 -2.03
CA ILE A 157 13.49 -7.56 -3.38
C ILE A 157 12.17 -6.79 -3.44
N TYR A 158 11.08 -7.34 -2.90
CA TYR A 158 9.77 -6.69 -2.89
C TYR A 158 9.75 -5.42 -2.03
N VAL A 159 10.45 -5.41 -0.89
CA VAL A 159 10.61 -4.20 -0.08
C VAL A 159 11.35 -3.11 -0.88
N VAL A 160 12.42 -3.46 -1.59
CA VAL A 160 13.18 -2.50 -2.40
C VAL A 160 12.32 -1.94 -3.54
N ILE A 161 11.61 -2.79 -4.28
CA ILE A 161 10.69 -2.37 -5.34
C ILE A 161 9.59 -1.48 -4.76
N GLY A 162 8.97 -1.91 -3.67
CA GLY A 162 7.92 -1.16 -2.98
C GLY A 162 8.36 0.24 -2.55
N LEU A 163 9.60 0.39 -2.07
CA LEU A 163 10.16 1.69 -1.71
C LEU A 163 10.28 2.65 -2.91
N PHE A 164 10.63 2.15 -4.09
CA PHE A 164 10.72 2.99 -5.30
C PHE A 164 9.35 3.36 -5.86
N LEU A 165 8.37 2.51 -5.67
CA LEU A 165 7.02 2.66 -6.22
C LEU A 165 6.03 3.23 -5.19
N ALA A 166 6.48 3.46 -3.96
CA ALA A 166 5.64 3.83 -2.82
C ALA A 166 4.78 5.09 -3.00
N GLN A 167 5.08 5.93 -4.01
CA GLN A 167 4.35 7.18 -4.23
C GLN A 167 3.57 7.19 -5.54
N VAL A 168 3.62 6.13 -6.35
CA VAL A 168 2.98 6.11 -7.68
C VAL A 168 1.46 6.31 -7.58
N ASP A 169 0.81 5.66 -6.62
CA ASP A 169 -0.62 5.79 -6.35
C ASP A 169 -1.02 7.22 -5.98
N LEU A 170 -0.23 7.90 -5.14
CA LEU A 170 -0.48 9.30 -4.79
C LEU A 170 -0.22 10.23 -5.98
N ILE A 171 0.83 10.00 -6.78
CA ILE A 171 1.10 10.79 -7.98
C ILE A 171 -0.08 10.70 -8.94
N LEU A 172 -0.57 9.49 -9.22
CA LEU A 172 -1.72 9.27 -10.09
C LEU A 172 -2.98 9.95 -9.54
N LEU A 173 -3.21 9.87 -8.22
CA LEU A 173 -4.36 10.50 -7.57
C LEU A 173 -4.29 12.02 -7.63
N TYR A 174 -3.15 12.63 -7.34
CA TYR A 174 -2.94 14.08 -7.43
C TYR A 174 -3.10 14.60 -8.87
N SER A 175 -2.64 13.84 -9.86
CA SER A 175 -2.86 14.14 -11.28
C SER A 175 -4.35 14.10 -11.63
N ALA A 176 -5.09 13.09 -11.15
CA ALA A 176 -6.53 12.97 -11.40
C ALA A 176 -7.35 14.10 -10.74
N MET A 177 -6.86 14.64 -9.63
CA MET A 177 -7.48 15.76 -8.90
C MET A 177 -7.08 17.15 -9.47
N GLY A 178 -6.30 17.20 -10.56
CA GLY A 178 -5.82 18.45 -11.15
C GLY A 178 -4.90 19.28 -10.23
N LEU A 179 -4.28 18.63 -9.23
CA LEU A 179 -3.36 19.28 -8.28
C LEU A 179 -1.91 19.30 -8.78
N ILE A 180 -1.60 18.47 -9.74
CA ILE A 180 -0.33 18.44 -10.48
C ILE A 180 -0.69 18.69 -11.93
N SER A 181 -0.14 19.74 -12.56
CA SER A 181 -0.37 20.10 -13.96
C SER A 181 0.30 19.12 -14.94
N LEU A 182 -0.07 17.87 -14.85
CA LEU A 182 0.48 16.78 -15.62
C LEU A 182 -0.67 16.09 -16.39
N ASP A 183 -1.37 16.87 -17.21
CA ASP A 183 -2.51 16.41 -18.03
C ASP A 183 -2.23 15.18 -18.89
N LYS A 184 -0.96 14.81 -19.03
CA LYS A 184 -0.50 13.68 -19.85
C LYS A 184 0.33 12.66 -19.07
N LEU A 185 0.23 12.57 -17.74
CA LEU A 185 1.05 11.63 -16.96
C LEU A 185 0.69 10.18 -17.34
N SER A 186 1.53 9.56 -18.12
CA SER A 186 1.47 8.12 -18.38
C SER A 186 1.90 7.36 -17.11
N VAL A 187 1.54 6.08 -17.02
CA VAL A 187 1.99 5.20 -15.90
C VAL A 187 3.53 5.21 -15.81
N ARG A 188 4.22 5.18 -16.96
CA ARG A 188 5.69 5.22 -17.03
C ARG A 188 6.27 6.50 -16.44
N GLU A 189 5.65 7.65 -16.71
CA GLU A 189 6.09 8.95 -16.18
C GLU A 189 5.81 9.04 -14.67
N SER A 190 4.69 8.49 -14.19
CA SER A 190 4.39 8.42 -12.76
C SER A 190 5.42 7.57 -12.00
N VAL A 191 5.83 6.43 -12.57
CA VAL A 191 6.90 5.59 -12.03
C VAL A 191 8.24 6.33 -12.04
N LYS A 192 8.57 7.02 -13.14
CA LYS A 192 9.80 7.83 -13.25
C LYS A 192 9.82 8.93 -12.19
N LEU A 193 8.71 9.67 -12.05
CA LEU A 193 8.59 10.73 -11.04
C LEU A 193 8.68 10.16 -9.61
N SER A 194 8.02 9.03 -9.31
CA SER A 194 8.15 8.37 -8.01
C SER A 194 9.61 8.00 -7.71
N ARG A 195 10.30 7.44 -8.70
CA ARG A 195 11.73 7.08 -8.57
C ARG A 195 12.62 8.31 -8.34
N GLU A 196 12.37 9.42 -9.03
CA GLU A 196 13.09 10.67 -8.86
C GLU A 196 12.85 11.27 -7.47
N LEU A 197 11.61 11.34 -7.01
CA LEU A 197 11.23 11.81 -5.67
C LEU A 197 11.89 10.95 -4.58
N MET A 198 11.92 9.63 -4.76
CA MET A 198 12.46 8.70 -3.78
C MET A 198 14.00 8.60 -3.79
N ARG A 199 14.66 8.99 -4.87
CA ARG A 199 16.12 8.80 -5.03
C ARG A 199 16.94 9.40 -3.89
N ARG A 200 16.54 10.58 -3.37
CA ARG A 200 17.24 11.28 -2.29
C ARG A 200 16.61 11.04 -0.91
N HIS A 201 15.42 10.45 -0.85
CA HIS A 201 14.60 10.36 0.37
C HIS A 201 14.32 8.92 0.83
N LYS A 202 15.04 7.91 0.30
CA LYS A 202 14.84 6.49 0.65
C LYS A 202 14.91 6.22 2.15
N ARG A 203 15.93 6.80 2.82
CA ARG A 203 16.11 6.63 4.27
C ARG A 203 14.97 7.24 5.07
N GLU A 204 14.37 8.33 4.58
CA GLU A 204 13.26 8.99 5.26
C GLU A 204 11.99 8.15 5.20
N ILE A 205 11.69 7.54 4.03
CA ILE A 205 10.50 6.70 3.90
C ILE A 205 10.65 5.40 4.70
N ILE A 206 11.83 4.80 4.73
CA ILE A 206 12.11 3.64 5.59
C ILE A 206 11.88 4.00 7.06
N LEU A 207 12.45 5.12 7.51
CA LEU A 207 12.25 5.61 8.89
C LEU A 207 10.78 5.93 9.17
N LEU A 208 10.04 6.47 8.17
CA LEU A 208 8.61 6.69 8.30
C LEU A 208 7.89 5.37 8.64
N HIS A 209 8.12 4.30 7.88
CA HIS A 209 7.51 2.99 8.12
C HIS A 209 7.95 2.40 9.47
N ILE A 210 9.25 2.43 9.77
CA ILE A 210 9.78 1.94 11.05
C ILE A 210 9.11 2.63 12.23
N THR A 211 8.87 3.95 12.14
CA THR A 211 8.21 4.69 13.23
C THR A 211 6.72 4.36 13.39
N PHE A 212 6.12 3.62 12.47
CA PHE A 212 4.76 3.08 12.59
C PHE A 212 4.71 1.63 13.08
N ILE A 213 5.84 0.90 13.12
CA ILE A 213 5.89 -0.48 13.63
C ILE A 213 5.33 -0.59 15.06
N PRO A 214 5.70 0.27 16.03
CA PRO A 214 5.13 0.17 17.38
C PRO A 214 3.61 0.37 17.41
N LEU A 215 3.09 1.24 16.52
CA LEU A 215 1.65 1.47 16.40
C LEU A 215 0.95 0.28 15.72
N ALA A 216 1.60 -0.37 14.75
CA ALA A 216 1.09 -1.61 14.15
C ALA A 216 1.06 -2.76 15.17
N LEU A 217 2.09 -2.89 16.01
CA LEU A 217 2.09 -3.84 17.13
C LEU A 217 0.95 -3.55 18.13
N LEU A 218 0.69 -2.28 18.41
CA LEU A 218 -0.48 -1.90 19.23
C LEU A 218 -1.80 -2.38 18.60
N CYS A 219 -1.94 -2.29 17.27
CA CYS A 219 -3.12 -2.81 16.58
C CYS A 219 -3.25 -4.33 16.76
N LEU A 220 -2.16 -5.09 16.74
CA LEU A 220 -2.18 -6.53 16.99
C LEU A 220 -2.61 -6.84 18.43
N VAL A 221 -2.01 -6.15 19.41
CA VAL A 221 -2.36 -6.34 20.85
C VAL A 221 -3.81 -5.98 21.14
N THR A 222 -4.35 -4.97 20.46
CA THR A 222 -5.77 -4.54 20.62
C THR A 222 -6.73 -5.29 19.70
N LEU A 223 -6.33 -6.45 19.14
CA LEU A 223 -7.14 -7.26 18.22
C LEU A 223 -7.73 -6.41 17.05
N GLY A 224 -6.95 -5.46 16.56
CA GLY A 224 -7.33 -4.59 15.43
C GLY A 224 -8.09 -3.30 15.82
N ILE A 225 -8.56 -3.13 17.06
CA ILE A 225 -9.28 -1.91 17.49
C ILE A 225 -8.39 -0.66 17.30
N GLY A 226 -7.09 -0.78 17.58
CA GLY A 226 -6.12 0.29 17.37
C GLY A 226 -6.04 0.78 15.92
N ALA A 227 -6.40 -0.06 14.94
CA ALA A 227 -6.37 0.29 13.52
C ALA A 227 -7.32 1.46 13.17
N ILE A 228 -8.41 1.63 13.92
CA ILE A 228 -9.38 2.72 13.76
C ILE A 228 -8.67 4.10 13.80
N TYR A 229 -7.64 4.23 14.62
CA TYR A 229 -6.86 5.46 14.74
C TYR A 229 -5.55 5.42 13.95
N VAL A 230 -4.84 4.30 14.02
CA VAL A 230 -3.48 4.16 13.45
C VAL A 230 -3.51 4.23 11.93
N LEU A 231 -4.50 3.60 11.29
CA LEU A 231 -4.57 3.54 9.84
C LEU A 231 -4.86 4.91 9.20
N PRO A 232 -5.89 5.68 9.60
CA PRO A 232 -6.08 7.04 9.11
C PRO A 232 -4.87 7.94 9.39
N PHE A 233 -4.27 7.82 10.57
CA PHE A 233 -3.09 8.60 10.92
C PHE A 233 -1.88 8.27 10.02
N TYR A 234 -1.65 7.00 9.72
CA TYR A 234 -0.60 6.57 8.79
C TYR A 234 -0.84 7.12 7.37
N LEU A 235 -2.05 6.96 6.82
CA LEU A 235 -2.39 7.40 5.47
C LEU A 235 -2.26 8.92 5.33
N VAL A 236 -2.79 9.69 6.30
CA VAL A 236 -2.64 11.16 6.29
C VAL A 236 -1.17 11.57 6.44
N THR A 237 -0.38 10.87 7.27
CA THR A 237 1.05 11.15 7.39
C THR A 237 1.77 10.91 6.06
N ARG A 238 1.40 9.86 5.33
CA ARG A 238 1.93 9.53 4.00
C ARG A 238 1.60 10.63 2.97
N ILE A 239 0.35 11.14 2.97
CA ILE A 239 -0.07 12.25 2.10
C ILE A 239 0.73 13.52 2.42
N VAL A 240 0.83 13.92 3.69
CA VAL A 240 1.60 15.10 4.12
C VAL A 240 3.08 14.98 3.77
N TYR A 241 3.64 13.77 3.91
CA TYR A 241 5.02 13.48 3.51
C TYR A 241 5.20 13.64 2.00
N PHE A 242 4.28 13.12 1.21
CA PHE A 242 4.29 13.25 -0.26
C PHE A 242 4.22 14.71 -0.72
N GLU A 243 3.31 15.52 -0.17
CA GLU A 243 3.22 16.95 -0.48
C GLU A 243 4.53 17.68 -0.25
N LYS A 244 5.20 17.34 0.83
CA LYS A 244 6.47 17.97 1.17
C LYS A 244 7.59 17.55 0.22
N LEU A 245 7.62 16.28 -0.21
CA LEU A 245 8.53 15.81 -1.25
C LEU A 245 8.32 16.53 -2.56
N LEU A 246 7.04 16.66 -2.96
CA LEU A 246 6.66 17.34 -4.20
C LEU A 246 7.07 18.82 -4.18
N LYS A 247 6.86 19.50 -3.05
CA LYS A 247 7.30 20.88 -2.87
C LYS A 247 8.82 21.01 -3.01
N THR A 248 9.59 20.17 -2.32
CA THR A 248 11.06 20.17 -2.40
C THR A 248 11.56 19.91 -3.82
N TYR A 249 10.90 19.01 -4.54
CA TYR A 249 11.22 18.70 -5.93
C TYR A 249 10.95 19.88 -6.86
N ASN A 250 9.80 20.55 -6.71
CA ASN A 250 9.45 21.71 -7.51
C ASN A 250 10.37 22.92 -7.24
N ASP A 251 10.74 23.13 -5.97
CA ASP A 251 11.68 24.18 -5.58
C ASP A 251 13.07 23.91 -6.19
N SER A 252 13.50 22.64 -6.29
CA SER A 252 14.78 22.27 -6.90
C SER A 252 14.82 22.40 -8.42
N LYS A 253 13.65 22.44 -9.10
CA LYS A 253 13.57 22.62 -10.56
C LYS A 253 13.43 24.08 -10.99
N LYS A 254 13.17 25.00 -10.05
CA LYS A 254 13.06 26.43 -10.32
C LYS A 254 14.41 27.16 -10.30
N ILE A 255 15.47 26.46 -9.91
CA ILE A 255 16.87 26.92 -9.93
C ILE A 255 17.53 26.40 -11.23
#